data_3b042abc3e9cb8c2be2d1269f66f72be
#
_entry.id   3b042abc3e9cb8c2be2d1269f66f72be
#
_cell.length_a   1.000
_cell.length_b   1.000
_cell.length_c   1.000
_cell.angle_alpha   90.00
_cell.angle_beta   90.00
_cell.angle_gamma   90.00
#
_symmetry.space_group_name_H-M   'P 1'
#
loop_
_entity.id
_entity.type
_entity.pdbx_description
1 polymer ?
#
loop_
_entity_poly.entity_id
_entity_poly.type
_entity_poly.pdbx_seq_one_letter_code
_entity_poly.pdbx_strand_id
1 'polypeptide(L)'
;MEINTKYTLENRRFVIGGAVVLLVLIFIIRLFFLQVVDSDYKAWADSNAFLKKTLIPSRGIIYDRNGKLLVYNQPSYEVMLVMREIQPFDTLDFCNILGITKELFVKRIAEIKNRRLNPGYSSYVPQVFMNHLSAQECGVLQEKLYKFPGFYIQNRTIREYEYPYGAHLLGNIGEVNQGDIEKDPYYVQGDNAGRSGVELSYEEALRGVKGVEILLRDAHGRIKGRYEEGRHDVAPVSGKNLTLSIDMDLQALGEKLMQNKRGSIVMIEPETGEVLCLVSSPSYDPNLLVGRQRGKNHIMLSKNSDKPLLDRAIMGRYPPGSTFKPTQALTFLQEEVITTETLYTCAHGYTCLLYTSDAAET
;
A
#
# COMPACT_ATOMS: atom_id res chain seq x y z
N MET A 1 -53.30 -75.77 -16.12
CA MET A 1 -53.27 -74.43 -15.47
C MET A 1 -52.21 -73.58 -16.16
N GLU A 2 -52.55 -72.99 -17.30
CA GLU A 2 -51.64 -72.17 -18.15
C GLU A 2 -51.54 -70.81 -17.52
N ILE A 3 -50.33 -70.48 -17.07
CA ILE A 3 -50.01 -69.10 -16.62
C ILE A 3 -49.70 -68.26 -17.87
N ASN A 4 -50.76 -67.51 -18.26
CA ASN A 4 -50.74 -66.64 -19.41
C ASN A 4 -49.96 -65.34 -19.04
N THR A 5 -48.67 -65.35 -19.09
CA THR A 5 -47.81 -64.14 -18.95
C THR A 5 -47.65 -63.47 -20.32
N LYS A 6 -48.74 -62.95 -20.85
CA LYS A 6 -48.63 -61.88 -21.87
C LYS A 6 -48.10 -60.59 -21.22
N TYR A 7 -46.81 -60.54 -20.97
CA TYR A 7 -46.14 -59.24 -20.80
C TYR A 7 -46.15 -58.57 -22.16
N THR A 8 -47.21 -57.80 -22.43
CA THR A 8 -47.40 -57.06 -23.66
C THR A 8 -46.28 -56.02 -23.78
N LEU A 9 -45.47 -56.08 -24.85
CA LEU A 9 -44.44 -55.08 -25.20
C LEU A 9 -45.00 -53.64 -25.21
N GLU A 10 -46.31 -53.49 -25.33
CA GLU A 10 -47.04 -52.23 -25.25
C GLU A 10 -46.93 -51.53 -23.89
N ASN A 11 -46.91 -52.25 -22.78
CA ASN A 11 -46.76 -51.64 -21.45
C ASN A 11 -45.33 -51.15 -21.23
N ARG A 12 -44.32 -51.80 -21.86
CA ARG A 12 -42.92 -51.40 -21.74
C ARG A 12 -42.64 -50.07 -22.42
N ARG A 13 -43.32 -49.75 -23.53
CA ARG A 13 -43.14 -48.45 -24.24
C ARG A 13 -43.60 -47.30 -23.37
N PHE A 14 -44.66 -47.45 -22.57
CA PHE A 14 -45.11 -46.41 -21.64
C PHE A 14 -44.16 -46.22 -20.47
N VAL A 15 -43.60 -47.30 -19.94
CA VAL A 15 -42.58 -47.25 -18.89
C VAL A 15 -41.28 -46.56 -19.37
N ILE A 16 -40.80 -46.96 -20.56
CA ILE A 16 -39.63 -46.33 -21.16
C ILE A 16 -39.89 -44.87 -21.52
N GLY A 17 -41.08 -44.58 -22.12
CA GLY A 17 -41.48 -43.20 -22.40
C GLY A 17 -41.57 -42.35 -21.15
N GLY A 18 -42.15 -42.91 -20.08
CA GLY A 18 -42.22 -42.20 -18.78
C GLY A 18 -40.87 -41.94 -18.18
N ALA A 19 -39.93 -42.92 -18.26
CA ALA A 19 -38.57 -42.73 -17.79
C ALA A 19 -37.80 -41.66 -18.60
N VAL A 20 -37.98 -41.60 -19.92
CA VAL A 20 -37.37 -40.57 -20.78
C VAL A 20 -37.93 -39.19 -20.44
N VAL A 21 -39.28 -39.07 -20.31
CA VAL A 21 -39.92 -37.80 -19.93
C VAL A 21 -39.41 -37.33 -18.56
N LEU A 22 -39.32 -38.23 -17.57
CA LEU A 22 -38.77 -37.92 -16.26
C LEU A 22 -37.32 -37.42 -16.32
N LEU A 23 -36.46 -38.06 -17.10
CA LEU A 23 -35.08 -37.66 -17.32
C LEU A 23 -35.00 -36.27 -17.96
N VAL A 24 -35.79 -36.03 -19.00
CA VAL A 24 -35.85 -34.72 -19.67
C VAL A 24 -36.32 -33.63 -18.67
N LEU A 25 -37.28 -33.95 -17.84
CA LEU A 25 -37.81 -33.02 -16.84
C LEU A 25 -36.77 -32.67 -15.78
N ILE A 26 -35.99 -33.70 -15.33
CA ILE A 26 -34.86 -33.48 -14.42
C ILE A 26 -33.81 -32.60 -15.09
N PHE A 27 -33.46 -32.79 -16.35
CA PHE A 27 -32.52 -31.93 -17.08
C PHE A 27 -33.02 -30.50 -17.24
N ILE A 28 -34.30 -30.31 -17.56
CA ILE A 28 -34.92 -28.98 -17.68
C ILE A 28 -34.87 -28.26 -16.33
N ILE A 29 -35.27 -28.91 -15.25
CA ILE A 29 -35.19 -28.35 -13.90
C ILE A 29 -33.73 -28.00 -13.54
N ARG A 30 -32.79 -28.90 -13.82
CA ARG A 30 -31.38 -28.64 -13.53
C ARG A 30 -30.80 -27.47 -14.34
N LEU A 31 -31.16 -27.39 -15.63
CA LEU A 31 -30.81 -26.26 -16.49
C LEU A 31 -31.41 -24.94 -16.01
N PHE A 32 -32.68 -24.98 -15.59
CA PHE A 32 -33.35 -23.80 -15.02
C PHE A 32 -32.62 -23.30 -13.76
N PHE A 33 -32.25 -24.20 -12.82
CA PHE A 33 -31.46 -23.84 -11.65
C PHE A 33 -30.11 -23.26 -12.01
N LEU A 34 -29.40 -23.89 -12.96
CA LEU A 34 -28.06 -23.45 -13.42
C LEU A 34 -28.09 -22.10 -14.16
N GLN A 35 -29.16 -21.80 -14.92
CA GLN A 35 -29.20 -20.60 -15.77
C GLN A 35 -29.95 -19.42 -15.14
N VAL A 36 -30.90 -19.67 -14.25
CA VAL A 36 -31.79 -18.63 -13.72
C VAL A 36 -31.58 -18.38 -12.24
N VAL A 37 -31.39 -19.45 -11.45
CA VAL A 37 -31.31 -19.35 -9.99
C VAL A 37 -29.89 -19.14 -9.50
N ASP A 38 -28.94 -19.81 -10.12
CA ASP A 38 -27.53 -19.76 -9.70
C ASP A 38 -26.78 -18.60 -10.36
N SER A 39 -26.63 -17.51 -9.61
CA SER A 39 -25.92 -16.29 -10.06
C SER A 39 -24.41 -16.50 -10.21
N ASP A 40 -23.82 -17.54 -9.59
CA ASP A 40 -22.37 -17.77 -9.58
C ASP A 40 -21.87 -18.15 -10.98
N TYR A 41 -22.65 -18.93 -11.73
CA TYR A 41 -22.29 -19.28 -13.12
C TYR A 41 -22.32 -18.08 -14.06
N LYS A 42 -23.22 -17.13 -13.84
CA LYS A 42 -23.26 -15.87 -14.58
C LYS A 42 -22.03 -15.02 -14.23
N ALA A 43 -21.70 -14.90 -12.93
CA ALA A 43 -20.51 -14.21 -12.48
C ALA A 43 -19.21 -14.84 -13.02
N TRP A 44 -19.16 -16.18 -13.12
CA TRP A 44 -18.01 -16.88 -13.73
C TRP A 44 -17.95 -16.71 -15.26
N ALA A 45 -19.07 -16.71 -15.95
CA ALA A 45 -19.11 -16.42 -17.38
C ALA A 45 -18.65 -14.99 -17.67
N ASP A 46 -19.13 -14.02 -16.89
CA ASP A 46 -18.73 -12.63 -16.98
C ASP A 46 -17.24 -12.46 -16.63
N SER A 47 -16.73 -13.15 -15.62
CA SER A 47 -15.30 -13.10 -15.26
C SER A 47 -14.38 -13.74 -16.31
N ASN A 48 -14.88 -14.70 -17.08
CA ASN A 48 -14.13 -15.30 -18.19
C ASN A 48 -14.15 -14.42 -19.45
N ALA A 49 -15.24 -13.69 -19.70
CA ALA A 49 -15.39 -12.80 -20.84
C ALA A 49 -14.77 -11.42 -20.60
N PHE A 50 -14.75 -10.95 -19.34
CA PHE A 50 -14.30 -9.61 -18.97
C PHE A 50 -13.06 -9.65 -18.08
N LEU A 51 -12.09 -8.82 -18.40
CA LEU A 51 -10.97 -8.49 -17.53
C LEU A 51 -11.22 -7.12 -16.89
N LYS A 52 -11.47 -7.10 -15.60
CA LYS A 52 -11.50 -5.85 -14.83
C LYS A 52 -10.06 -5.48 -14.48
N LYS A 53 -9.53 -4.45 -15.15
CA LYS A 53 -8.21 -3.90 -14.89
C LYS A 53 -8.36 -2.72 -13.95
N THR A 54 -7.77 -2.81 -12.76
CA THR A 54 -7.75 -1.70 -11.81
C THR A 54 -6.81 -0.60 -12.29
N LEU A 55 -7.34 0.61 -12.38
CA LEU A 55 -6.58 1.83 -12.66
C LEU A 55 -6.19 2.47 -11.32
N ILE A 56 -4.90 2.58 -11.08
CA ILE A 56 -4.36 3.14 -9.83
C ILE A 56 -4.34 4.67 -9.98
N PRO A 57 -4.96 5.42 -9.04
CA PRO A 57 -4.93 6.87 -9.04
C PRO A 57 -3.54 7.41 -8.70
N SER A 58 -3.25 8.62 -9.13
CA SER A 58 -2.10 9.37 -8.65
C SER A 58 -2.32 9.78 -7.19
N ARG A 59 -1.31 9.53 -6.35
CA ARG A 59 -1.34 9.93 -4.94
C ARG A 59 -1.22 11.44 -4.82
N GLY A 60 -1.89 12.08 -3.85
CA GLY A 60 -1.83 13.51 -3.62
C GLY A 60 -0.41 14.01 -3.35
N ILE A 61 -0.11 15.22 -3.76
CA ILE A 61 1.18 15.91 -3.56
C ILE A 61 1.17 16.59 -2.19
N ILE A 62 2.33 16.71 -1.54
CA ILE A 62 2.47 17.35 -0.24
C ILE A 62 3.34 18.59 -0.38
N TYR A 63 2.83 19.71 0.14
CA TYR A 63 3.47 21.02 0.16
C TYR A 63 3.70 21.48 1.60
N ASP A 64 4.68 22.35 1.81
CA ASP A 64 4.83 23.08 3.05
C ASP A 64 3.85 24.27 3.14
N ARG A 65 3.87 25.03 4.25
CA ARG A 65 3.02 26.21 4.46
C ARG A 65 3.24 27.33 3.44
N ASN A 66 4.42 27.38 2.83
CA ASN A 66 4.84 28.39 1.85
C ASN A 66 4.60 27.91 0.40
N GLY A 67 4.01 26.73 0.20
CA GLY A 67 3.79 26.15 -1.12
C GLY A 67 5.01 25.48 -1.72
N LYS A 68 6.08 25.23 -0.94
CA LYS A 68 7.24 24.46 -1.40
C LYS A 68 6.85 22.99 -1.56
N LEU A 69 7.26 22.39 -2.65
CA LEU A 69 7.05 20.98 -2.92
C LEU A 69 7.88 20.12 -1.97
N LEU A 70 7.24 19.23 -1.21
CA LEU A 70 7.89 18.33 -0.27
C LEU A 70 7.94 16.90 -0.80
N VAL A 71 6.79 16.39 -1.26
CA VAL A 71 6.65 15.00 -1.71
C VAL A 71 5.79 14.97 -2.96
N TYR A 72 6.28 14.29 -3.99
CA TYR A 72 5.61 14.19 -5.29
C TYR A 72 5.70 12.79 -5.88
N ASN A 73 5.05 12.60 -7.02
CA ASN A 73 5.02 11.32 -7.71
C ASN A 73 5.90 11.39 -8.96
N GLN A 74 6.90 10.52 -9.02
CA GLN A 74 7.72 10.36 -10.22
C GLN A 74 7.23 9.16 -11.02
N PRO A 75 7.15 9.26 -12.37
CA PRO A 75 6.86 8.10 -13.19
C PRO A 75 7.90 6.99 -12.99
N SER A 76 7.41 5.78 -12.82
CA SER A 76 8.20 4.56 -12.71
C SER A 76 7.58 3.48 -13.58
N TYR A 77 8.32 2.47 -13.91
CA TYR A 77 7.88 1.41 -14.79
C TYR A 77 8.09 0.05 -14.14
N GLU A 78 7.16 -0.86 -14.39
CA GLU A 78 7.23 -2.25 -13.95
C GLU A 78 7.27 -3.17 -15.16
N VAL A 79 8.13 -4.18 -15.09
CA VAL A 79 8.11 -5.27 -16.05
C VAL A 79 7.14 -6.32 -15.53
N MET A 80 6.09 -6.52 -16.31
CA MET A 80 5.07 -7.52 -16.05
C MET A 80 5.32 -8.76 -16.89
N LEU A 81 4.84 -9.89 -16.43
CA LEU A 81 5.02 -11.19 -17.04
C LEU A 81 3.72 -11.97 -17.06
N VAL A 82 3.30 -12.46 -18.24
CA VAL A 82 2.23 -13.46 -18.40
C VAL A 82 2.88 -14.79 -18.73
N MET A 83 2.89 -15.70 -17.77
CA MET A 83 3.62 -16.98 -17.88
C MET A 83 3.22 -17.82 -19.08
N ARG A 84 1.94 -17.80 -19.45
CA ARG A 84 1.42 -18.57 -20.59
C ARG A 84 1.88 -18.04 -21.95
N GLU A 85 2.20 -16.75 -22.03
CA GLU A 85 2.57 -16.09 -23.27
C GLU A 85 4.07 -16.14 -23.54
N ILE A 86 4.85 -16.66 -22.59
CA ILE A 86 6.29 -16.82 -22.76
C ILE A 86 6.56 -17.84 -23.87
N GLN A 87 7.34 -17.42 -24.86
CA GLN A 87 7.94 -18.28 -25.86
C GLN A 87 9.45 -18.36 -25.58
N PRO A 88 10.16 -19.35 -26.16
CA PRO A 88 11.61 -19.40 -26.05
C PRO A 88 12.26 -18.12 -26.55
N PHE A 89 13.09 -17.49 -25.73
CA PHE A 89 13.81 -16.26 -26.02
C PHE A 89 15.23 -16.31 -25.45
N ASP A 90 16.08 -15.39 -25.88
CA ASP A 90 17.43 -15.26 -25.35
C ASP A 90 17.38 -14.62 -23.93
N THR A 91 17.50 -15.48 -22.92
CA THR A 91 17.49 -15.08 -21.52
C THR A 91 18.71 -14.21 -21.14
N LEU A 92 19.86 -14.41 -21.83
CA LEU A 92 21.04 -13.61 -21.53
C LEU A 92 20.90 -12.18 -22.05
N ASP A 93 20.37 -12.00 -23.29
CA ASP A 93 20.07 -10.66 -23.83
C ASP A 93 19.08 -9.92 -22.92
N PHE A 94 18.02 -10.60 -22.48
CA PHE A 94 17.05 -10.03 -21.53
C PHE A 94 17.68 -9.62 -20.21
N CYS A 95 18.52 -10.49 -19.63
CA CYS A 95 19.20 -10.19 -18.36
C CYS A 95 20.16 -9.00 -18.48
N ASN A 96 20.89 -8.92 -19.61
CA ASN A 96 21.82 -7.81 -19.87
C ASN A 96 21.09 -6.47 -20.01
N ILE A 97 19.93 -6.44 -20.66
CA ILE A 97 19.10 -5.23 -20.81
C ILE A 97 18.62 -4.73 -19.45
N LEU A 98 18.20 -5.65 -18.57
CA LEU A 98 17.69 -5.31 -17.24
C LEU A 98 18.79 -5.16 -16.17
N GLY A 99 20.05 -5.39 -16.52
CA GLY A 99 21.17 -5.35 -15.57
C GLY A 99 21.06 -6.38 -14.44
N ILE A 100 20.50 -7.56 -14.72
CA ILE A 100 20.32 -8.64 -13.74
C ILE A 100 21.13 -9.88 -14.12
N THR A 101 21.43 -10.71 -13.11
CA THR A 101 22.08 -11.99 -13.34
C THR A 101 21.06 -13.06 -13.75
N LYS A 102 21.51 -14.09 -14.47
CA LYS A 102 20.66 -15.23 -14.84
C LYS A 102 20.10 -15.96 -13.61
N GLU A 103 20.88 -16.04 -12.53
CA GLU A 103 20.44 -16.65 -11.27
C GLU A 103 19.27 -15.84 -10.66
N LEU A 104 19.36 -14.51 -10.67
CA LEU A 104 18.27 -13.66 -10.20
C LEU A 104 17.01 -13.82 -11.06
N PHE A 105 17.17 -13.93 -12.37
CA PHE A 105 16.06 -14.22 -13.29
C PHE A 105 15.35 -15.53 -12.92
N VAL A 106 16.10 -16.62 -12.78
CA VAL A 106 15.55 -17.94 -12.43
C VAL A 106 14.88 -17.92 -11.06
N LYS A 107 15.51 -17.24 -10.08
CA LYS A 107 14.95 -17.07 -8.74
C LYS A 107 13.62 -16.32 -8.77
N ARG A 108 13.52 -15.21 -9.52
CA ARG A 108 12.27 -14.44 -9.67
C ARG A 108 11.15 -15.26 -10.31
N ILE A 109 11.45 -16.02 -11.35
CA ILE A 109 10.47 -16.93 -11.97
C ILE A 109 9.98 -17.99 -10.98
N ALA A 110 10.88 -18.54 -10.15
CA ALA A 110 10.53 -19.52 -9.13
C ALA A 110 9.66 -18.91 -8.02
N GLU A 111 10.00 -17.69 -7.57
CA GLU A 111 9.21 -16.93 -6.59
C GLU A 111 7.79 -16.66 -7.11
N ILE A 112 7.64 -16.19 -8.35
CA ILE A 112 6.35 -15.93 -8.99
C ILE A 112 5.49 -17.19 -9.04
N LYS A 113 6.08 -18.35 -9.39
CA LYS A 113 5.37 -19.65 -9.48
C LYS A 113 5.02 -20.24 -8.12
N ASN A 114 5.66 -19.79 -7.06
CA ASN A 114 5.48 -20.36 -5.72
C ASN A 114 4.17 -19.85 -5.09
N ARG A 115 3.15 -20.68 -5.07
CA ARG A 115 1.83 -20.33 -4.49
C ARG A 115 1.85 -20.01 -2.99
N ARG A 116 2.91 -20.40 -2.25
CA ARG A 116 3.07 -19.99 -0.84
C ARG A 116 3.48 -18.52 -0.72
N LEU A 117 4.30 -18.03 -1.66
CA LEU A 117 4.75 -16.64 -1.71
C LEU A 117 3.79 -15.76 -2.51
N ASN A 118 3.09 -16.34 -3.47
CA ASN A 118 2.13 -15.67 -4.35
C ASN A 118 0.83 -16.47 -4.42
N PRO A 119 -0.07 -16.37 -3.43
CA PRO A 119 -1.33 -17.11 -3.39
C PRO A 119 -2.24 -16.85 -4.61
N GLY A 120 -2.17 -15.64 -5.18
CA GLY A 120 -2.90 -15.23 -6.39
C GLY A 120 -2.26 -15.65 -7.71
N TYR A 121 -1.22 -16.50 -7.69
CA TYR A 121 -0.56 -16.92 -8.93
C TYR A 121 -1.49 -17.65 -9.89
N SER A 122 -1.56 -17.12 -11.09
CA SER A 122 -2.17 -17.76 -12.26
C SER A 122 -1.26 -17.55 -13.48
N SER A 123 -1.14 -18.55 -14.33
CA SER A 123 -0.37 -18.44 -15.57
C SER A 123 -0.97 -17.49 -16.61
N TYR A 124 -2.23 -17.11 -16.42
CA TYR A 124 -3.01 -16.24 -17.30
C TYR A 124 -3.06 -14.79 -16.84
N VAL A 125 -2.74 -14.56 -15.58
CA VAL A 125 -2.79 -13.22 -14.96
C VAL A 125 -1.40 -12.62 -14.97
N PRO A 126 -1.28 -11.34 -15.36
CA PRO A 126 -0.03 -10.60 -15.28
C PRO A 126 0.57 -10.65 -13.87
N GLN A 127 1.86 -10.92 -13.79
CA GLN A 127 2.62 -10.95 -12.56
C GLN A 127 3.77 -9.93 -12.64
N VAL A 128 4.08 -9.28 -11.55
CA VAL A 128 5.23 -8.35 -11.50
C VAL A 128 6.53 -9.16 -11.52
N PHE A 129 7.30 -9.01 -12.59
CA PHE A 129 8.64 -9.59 -12.69
C PHE A 129 9.70 -8.70 -12.06
N MET A 130 9.66 -7.40 -12.38
CA MET A 130 10.58 -6.40 -11.81
C MET A 130 9.85 -5.07 -11.68
N ASN A 131 9.99 -4.42 -10.53
CA ASN A 131 9.43 -3.12 -10.24
C ASN A 131 10.52 -2.03 -10.25
N HIS A 132 10.09 -0.78 -10.28
CA HIS A 132 10.92 0.42 -10.18
C HIS A 132 12.02 0.53 -11.25
N LEU A 133 11.65 0.41 -12.54
CA LEU A 133 12.54 0.78 -13.64
C LEU A 133 12.49 2.30 -13.85
N SER A 134 13.65 2.88 -14.11
CA SER A 134 13.77 4.25 -14.57
C SER A 134 13.23 4.42 -15.99
N ALA A 135 12.94 5.65 -16.40
CA ALA A 135 12.52 5.95 -17.77
C ALA A 135 13.57 5.50 -18.80
N GLN A 136 14.86 5.60 -18.47
CA GLN A 136 15.95 5.18 -19.35
C GLN A 136 15.99 3.65 -19.50
N GLU A 137 15.94 2.90 -18.42
CA GLU A 137 15.88 1.42 -18.46
C GLU A 137 14.63 0.94 -19.19
N CYS A 138 13.50 1.62 -18.97
CA CYS A 138 12.24 1.35 -19.66
C CYS A 138 12.36 1.56 -21.17
N GLY A 139 12.95 2.68 -21.61
CA GLY A 139 13.15 2.99 -23.04
C GLY A 139 13.96 1.93 -23.76
N VAL A 140 15.08 1.51 -23.17
CA VAL A 140 15.94 0.43 -23.72
C VAL A 140 15.21 -0.90 -23.80
N LEU A 141 14.43 -1.26 -22.77
CA LEU A 141 13.65 -2.50 -22.78
C LEU A 141 12.51 -2.43 -23.80
N GLN A 142 11.79 -1.31 -23.87
CA GLN A 142 10.65 -1.13 -24.77
C GLN A 142 11.02 -1.26 -26.24
N GLU A 143 12.19 -0.76 -26.62
CA GLU A 143 12.73 -0.90 -27.99
C GLU A 143 12.94 -2.35 -28.40
N LYS A 144 13.30 -3.22 -27.43
CA LYS A 144 13.61 -4.63 -27.67
C LYS A 144 12.50 -5.59 -27.20
N LEU A 145 11.40 -5.08 -26.70
CA LEU A 145 10.33 -5.87 -26.06
C LEU A 145 9.72 -6.92 -27.02
N TYR A 146 9.74 -6.64 -28.33
CA TYR A 146 9.27 -7.57 -29.35
C TYR A 146 10.02 -8.91 -29.36
N LYS A 147 11.25 -8.98 -28.81
CA LYS A 147 12.05 -10.20 -28.66
C LYS A 147 11.64 -11.05 -27.48
N PHE A 148 10.86 -10.51 -26.55
CA PHE A 148 10.54 -11.10 -25.25
C PHE A 148 9.02 -11.31 -25.09
N PRO A 149 8.41 -12.22 -25.86
CA PRO A 149 6.97 -12.47 -25.79
C PRO A 149 6.57 -12.91 -24.37
N GLY A 150 5.44 -12.38 -23.89
CA GLY A 150 4.95 -12.61 -22.54
C GLY A 150 5.42 -11.60 -21.50
N PHE A 151 6.35 -10.70 -21.87
CA PHE A 151 6.72 -9.55 -21.05
C PHE A 151 6.08 -8.28 -21.60
N TYR A 152 5.69 -7.36 -20.73
CA TYR A 152 5.23 -6.02 -21.08
C TYR A 152 5.53 -5.04 -19.96
N ILE A 153 5.45 -3.74 -20.29
CA ILE A 153 5.75 -2.67 -19.36
C ILE A 153 4.43 -2.07 -18.88
N GLN A 154 4.33 -1.87 -17.58
CA GLN A 154 3.23 -1.17 -16.95
C GLN A 154 3.74 0.09 -16.28
N ASN A 155 3.05 1.22 -16.50
CA ASN A 155 3.36 2.47 -15.84
C ASN A 155 2.90 2.41 -14.37
N ARG A 156 3.76 2.88 -13.50
CA ARG A 156 3.52 3.09 -12.08
C ARG A 156 4.01 4.46 -11.66
N THR A 157 3.70 4.86 -10.46
CA THR A 157 4.30 6.04 -9.84
C THR A 157 5.07 5.63 -8.60
N ILE A 158 6.23 6.25 -8.41
CA ILE A 158 7.04 6.11 -7.21
C ILE A 158 6.99 7.42 -6.45
N ARG A 159 6.98 7.33 -5.13
CA ARG A 159 7.00 8.50 -4.26
C ARG A 159 8.40 9.05 -4.18
N GLU A 160 8.58 10.34 -4.29
CA GLU A 160 9.88 11.01 -4.19
C GLU A 160 9.79 12.21 -3.26
N TYR A 161 10.86 12.40 -2.49
CA TYR A 161 10.98 13.45 -1.50
C TYR A 161 12.02 14.44 -2.00
N GLU A 162 11.61 15.69 -2.17
CA GLU A 162 12.47 16.77 -2.71
C GLU A 162 13.67 17.06 -1.80
N TYR A 163 13.49 16.92 -0.50
CA TYR A 163 14.50 17.23 0.51
C TYR A 163 14.93 16.00 1.30
N PRO A 164 16.22 15.89 1.67
CA PRO A 164 16.72 14.79 2.51
C PRO A 164 16.37 14.99 4.00
N TYR A 165 15.35 15.76 4.30
CA TYR A 165 14.90 16.14 5.65
C TYR A 165 13.43 15.76 5.87
N GLY A 166 13.00 15.76 7.14
CA GLY A 166 11.61 15.54 7.51
C GLY A 166 11.15 14.09 7.41
N ALA A 167 12.05 13.12 7.41
CA ALA A 167 11.72 11.70 7.21
C ALA A 167 10.66 11.17 8.20
N HIS A 168 10.76 11.53 9.48
CA HIS A 168 9.81 11.09 10.52
C HIS A 168 8.45 11.76 10.35
N LEU A 169 8.46 13.07 10.05
CA LEU A 169 7.26 13.86 9.84
C LEU A 169 6.50 13.41 8.59
N LEU A 170 7.18 13.42 7.43
CA LEU A 170 6.58 13.05 6.15
C LEU A 170 6.21 11.57 6.13
N GLY A 171 7.04 10.74 6.73
CA GLY A 171 6.84 9.31 6.77
C GLY A 171 7.25 8.62 5.47
N ASN A 172 6.76 7.42 5.27
CA ASN A 172 7.05 6.63 4.07
C ASN A 172 5.86 5.77 3.66
N ILE A 173 5.86 5.34 2.40
CA ILE A 173 4.89 4.38 1.87
C ILE A 173 5.52 3.00 1.76
N GLY A 174 4.68 1.97 1.75
CA GLY A 174 5.14 0.60 1.56
C GLY A 174 4.02 -0.31 1.12
N GLU A 175 4.40 -1.45 0.55
CA GLU A 175 3.45 -2.46 0.10
C GLU A 175 2.54 -2.93 1.24
N VAL A 176 1.25 -3.11 0.94
CA VAL A 176 0.25 -3.56 1.91
C VAL A 176 0.51 -5.01 2.33
N ASN A 177 0.23 -5.29 3.58
CA ASN A 177 0.28 -6.65 4.12
C ASN A 177 -1.13 -7.25 4.22
N GLN A 178 -1.21 -8.54 4.58
CA GLN A 178 -2.50 -9.23 4.70
C GLN A 178 -3.44 -8.55 5.71
N GLY A 179 -2.90 -8.04 6.82
CA GLY A 179 -3.70 -7.35 7.84
C GLY A 179 -4.27 -6.00 7.36
N ASP A 180 -3.61 -5.32 6.41
CA ASP A 180 -4.14 -4.09 5.82
C ASP A 180 -5.31 -4.41 4.89
N ILE A 181 -5.20 -5.49 4.10
CA ILE A 181 -6.24 -5.96 3.17
C ILE A 181 -7.50 -6.42 3.94
N GLU A 182 -7.31 -7.08 5.08
CA GLU A 182 -8.43 -7.52 5.92
C GLU A 182 -9.17 -6.35 6.59
N LYS A 183 -8.46 -5.27 6.89
CA LYS A 183 -9.03 -4.07 7.54
C LYS A 183 -9.76 -3.15 6.57
N ASP A 184 -9.26 -3.01 5.36
CA ASP A 184 -9.82 -2.08 4.37
C ASP A 184 -9.91 -2.74 2.99
N PRO A 185 -11.14 -2.99 2.49
CA PRO A 185 -11.38 -3.63 1.18
C PRO A 185 -10.87 -2.81 -0.02
N TYR A 186 -10.45 -1.57 0.21
CA TYR A 186 -9.80 -0.75 -0.82
C TYR A 186 -8.51 -1.38 -1.32
N TYR A 187 -7.76 -2.06 -0.42
CA TYR A 187 -6.45 -2.60 -0.73
C TYR A 187 -6.52 -3.98 -1.35
N VAL A 188 -5.66 -4.18 -2.34
CA VAL A 188 -5.35 -5.49 -2.91
C VAL A 188 -3.84 -5.72 -2.87
N GLN A 189 -3.42 -6.96 -2.97
CA GLN A 189 -2.01 -7.31 -2.97
C GLN A 189 -1.25 -6.55 -4.08
N GLY A 190 -0.09 -5.97 -3.71
CA GLY A 190 0.72 -5.14 -4.60
C GLY A 190 0.39 -3.65 -4.57
N ASP A 191 -0.61 -3.22 -3.80
CA ASP A 191 -0.83 -1.80 -3.51
C ASP A 191 0.18 -1.26 -2.52
N ASN A 192 0.33 0.06 -2.50
CA ASN A 192 1.11 0.79 -1.51
C ASN A 192 0.20 1.60 -0.58
N ALA A 193 0.56 1.64 0.70
CA ALA A 193 -0.09 2.45 1.72
C ALA A 193 0.94 3.22 2.54
N GLY A 194 0.54 4.31 3.16
CA GLY A 194 1.33 5.03 4.14
C GLY A 194 1.67 4.15 5.34
N ARG A 195 2.93 4.21 5.79
CA ARG A 195 3.42 3.38 6.90
C ARG A 195 3.75 4.19 8.14
N SER A 196 4.02 5.46 7.98
CA SER A 196 4.35 6.36 9.08
C SER A 196 4.08 7.82 8.70
N GLY A 197 4.13 8.71 9.68
CA GLY A 197 4.05 10.15 9.51
C GLY A 197 2.78 10.63 8.80
N VAL A 198 2.91 11.73 8.07
CA VAL A 198 1.82 12.34 7.28
C VAL A 198 1.26 11.37 6.23
N GLU A 199 2.13 10.57 5.61
CA GLU A 199 1.71 9.57 4.62
C GLU A 199 0.72 8.56 5.20
N LEU A 200 0.88 8.14 6.47
CA LEU A 200 -0.05 7.26 7.16
C LEU A 200 -1.28 8.01 7.67
N SER A 201 -1.06 9.15 8.33
CA SER A 201 -2.16 9.89 9.00
C SER A 201 -3.19 10.44 8.02
N TYR A 202 -2.76 10.79 6.81
CA TYR A 202 -3.61 11.32 5.74
C TYR A 202 -3.78 10.35 4.58
N GLU A 203 -3.59 9.04 4.82
CA GLU A 203 -3.66 8.00 3.80
C GLU A 203 -4.94 8.08 2.97
N GLU A 204 -6.10 8.20 3.59
CA GLU A 204 -7.40 8.22 2.92
C GLU A 204 -7.54 9.43 1.96
N ALA A 205 -7.01 10.59 2.35
CA ALA A 205 -7.00 11.78 1.51
C ALA A 205 -6.00 11.66 0.36
N LEU A 206 -4.82 11.08 0.64
CA LEU A 206 -3.71 11.00 -0.32
C LEU A 206 -3.88 9.90 -1.36
N ARG A 207 -4.48 8.75 -1.01
CA ARG A 207 -4.52 7.56 -1.87
C ARG A 207 -5.42 7.69 -3.10
N GLY A 208 -6.44 8.59 -3.05
CA GLY A 208 -7.44 8.74 -4.12
C GLY A 208 -8.43 7.58 -4.22
N VAL A 209 -9.14 7.48 -5.34
CA VAL A 209 -10.11 6.43 -5.60
C VAL A 209 -9.71 5.66 -6.86
N LYS A 210 -9.62 4.34 -6.76
CA LYS A 210 -9.27 3.47 -7.89
C LYS A 210 -10.33 3.52 -8.97
N GLY A 211 -9.88 3.50 -10.23
CA GLY A 211 -10.72 3.30 -11.38
C GLY A 211 -10.75 1.83 -11.82
N VAL A 212 -11.64 1.53 -12.74
CA VAL A 212 -11.78 0.19 -13.33
C VAL A 212 -11.94 0.33 -14.84
N GLU A 213 -11.07 -0.32 -15.60
CA GLU A 213 -11.18 -0.49 -17.05
C GLU A 213 -11.66 -1.92 -17.34
N ILE A 214 -12.74 -2.05 -18.12
CA ILE A 214 -13.31 -3.36 -18.45
C ILE A 214 -12.88 -3.75 -19.87
N LEU A 215 -12.06 -4.79 -19.95
CA LEU A 215 -11.51 -5.31 -21.19
C LEU A 215 -12.20 -6.63 -21.58
N LEU A 216 -12.49 -6.80 -22.86
CA LEU A 216 -12.99 -8.06 -23.42
C LEU A 216 -11.84 -9.05 -23.61
N ARG A 217 -12.07 -10.31 -23.24
CA ARG A 217 -11.16 -11.42 -23.48
C ARG A 217 -11.81 -12.45 -24.41
N ASP A 218 -11.00 -13.07 -25.25
CA ASP A 218 -11.42 -14.26 -25.99
C ASP A 218 -11.30 -15.54 -25.11
N ALA A 219 -11.78 -16.68 -25.62
CA ALA A 219 -11.70 -17.96 -24.94
C ALA A 219 -10.25 -18.42 -24.63
N HIS A 220 -9.26 -17.78 -25.23
CA HIS A 220 -7.82 -18.03 -24.99
C HIS A 220 -7.21 -17.01 -24.02
N GLY A 221 -8.02 -16.11 -23.45
CA GLY A 221 -7.59 -15.07 -22.51
C GLY A 221 -6.94 -13.84 -23.15
N ARG A 222 -6.98 -13.71 -24.49
CA ARG A 222 -6.39 -12.57 -25.20
C ARG A 222 -7.34 -11.38 -25.17
N ILE A 223 -6.79 -10.19 -24.89
CA ILE A 223 -7.55 -8.94 -24.88
C ILE A 223 -7.93 -8.58 -26.32
N LYS A 224 -9.24 -8.36 -26.55
CA LYS A 224 -9.81 -7.96 -27.84
C LYS A 224 -10.10 -6.48 -27.95
N GLY A 225 -10.21 -5.80 -26.83
CA GLY A 225 -10.52 -4.37 -26.77
C GLY A 225 -11.24 -3.99 -25.48
N ARG A 226 -11.72 -2.76 -25.41
CA ARG A 226 -12.56 -2.29 -24.31
C ARG A 226 -14.00 -2.77 -24.48
N TYR A 227 -14.65 -3.11 -23.37
CA TYR A 227 -16.05 -3.47 -23.38
C TYR A 227 -16.91 -2.22 -23.71
N GLU A 228 -17.80 -2.34 -24.69
CA GLU A 228 -18.69 -1.27 -25.16
C GLU A 228 -17.98 0.10 -25.30
N GLU A 229 -16.79 0.10 -25.90
CA GLU A 229 -15.98 1.31 -26.11
C GLU A 229 -15.61 2.07 -24.84
N GLY A 230 -15.68 1.38 -23.67
CA GLY A 230 -15.34 1.96 -22.36
C GLY A 230 -16.50 2.67 -21.66
N ARG A 231 -17.75 2.47 -22.07
CA ARG A 231 -18.93 3.10 -21.43
C ARG A 231 -19.09 2.73 -19.95
N HIS A 232 -18.59 1.58 -19.56
CA HIS A 232 -18.64 1.06 -18.19
C HIS A 232 -17.33 1.25 -17.43
N ASP A 233 -16.36 1.92 -18.04
CA ASP A 233 -15.11 2.23 -17.37
C ASP A 233 -15.34 3.30 -16.31
N VAL A 234 -14.70 3.14 -15.16
CA VAL A 234 -14.69 4.12 -14.08
C VAL A 234 -13.31 4.76 -14.05
N ALA A 235 -13.23 6.04 -14.31
CA ALA A 235 -11.96 6.77 -14.25
C ALA A 235 -11.43 6.84 -12.79
N PRO A 236 -10.12 6.70 -12.58
CA PRO A 236 -9.54 6.90 -11.25
C PRO A 236 -9.63 8.37 -10.84
N VAL A 237 -9.86 8.61 -9.54
CA VAL A 237 -9.84 9.95 -8.96
C VAL A 237 -8.54 10.12 -8.19
N SER A 238 -7.71 11.09 -8.59
CA SER A 238 -6.44 11.40 -7.91
C SER A 238 -6.65 11.77 -6.44
N GLY A 239 -5.67 11.44 -5.61
CA GLY A 239 -5.66 11.86 -4.22
C GLY A 239 -5.63 13.39 -4.06
N LYS A 240 -6.09 13.86 -2.93
CA LYS A 240 -6.07 15.29 -2.58
C LYS A 240 -4.65 15.72 -2.24
N ASN A 241 -4.24 16.88 -2.72
CA ASN A 241 -3.00 17.50 -2.30
C ASN A 241 -3.13 18.02 -0.87
N LEU A 242 -2.05 17.97 -0.12
CA LEU A 242 -1.98 18.49 1.26
C LEU A 242 -1.01 19.66 1.32
N THR A 243 -1.42 20.70 2.05
CA THR A 243 -0.53 21.76 2.51
C THR A 243 -0.37 21.60 4.01
N LEU A 244 0.87 21.41 4.46
CA LEU A 244 1.19 21.24 5.86
C LEU A 244 1.47 22.60 6.50
N SER A 245 1.31 22.70 7.82
CA SER A 245 1.72 23.86 8.61
C SER A 245 3.24 24.01 8.76
N ILE A 246 3.98 22.99 8.38
CA ILE A 246 5.45 22.92 8.48
C ILE A 246 6.10 23.95 7.57
N ASP A 247 7.12 24.63 8.11
CA ASP A 247 8.08 25.42 7.35
C ASP A 247 9.33 24.57 7.07
N MET A 248 9.60 24.31 5.81
CA MET A 248 10.69 23.39 5.42
C MET A 248 12.07 23.97 5.71
N ASP A 249 12.23 25.29 5.71
CA ASP A 249 13.51 25.92 6.04
C ASP A 249 13.80 25.78 7.55
N LEU A 250 12.77 25.94 8.40
CA LEU A 250 12.88 25.68 9.83
C LEU A 250 13.15 24.19 10.12
N GLN A 251 12.50 23.30 9.41
CA GLN A 251 12.73 21.85 9.51
C GLN A 251 14.20 21.51 9.19
N ALA A 252 14.71 22.01 8.06
CA ALA A 252 16.08 21.79 7.63
C ALA A 252 17.11 22.39 8.61
N LEU A 253 16.84 23.59 9.12
CA LEU A 253 17.66 24.22 10.15
C LEU A 253 17.69 23.36 11.42
N GLY A 254 16.52 22.92 11.90
CA GLY A 254 16.40 22.10 13.08
C GLY A 254 17.17 20.78 12.95
N GLU A 255 17.05 20.08 11.82
CA GLU A 255 17.81 18.83 11.56
C GLU A 255 19.31 19.09 11.51
N LYS A 256 19.74 20.20 10.91
CA LYS A 256 21.16 20.60 10.90
C LYS A 256 21.71 20.88 12.30
N LEU A 257 20.94 21.57 13.16
CA LEU A 257 21.32 21.85 14.55
C LEU A 257 21.36 20.57 15.41
N MET A 258 20.60 19.55 15.03
CA MET A 258 20.55 18.27 15.73
C MET A 258 21.57 17.24 15.21
N GLN A 259 22.41 17.59 14.25
CA GLN A 259 23.49 16.70 13.79
C GLN A 259 24.37 16.26 14.97
N ASN A 260 24.69 14.97 15.02
CA ASN A 260 25.47 14.32 16.09
C ASN A 260 24.85 14.40 17.49
N LYS A 261 23.56 14.70 17.60
CA LYS A 261 22.81 14.74 18.87
C LYS A 261 21.66 13.74 18.82
N ARG A 262 21.15 13.35 20.00
CA ARG A 262 19.95 12.52 20.14
C ARG A 262 18.89 13.32 20.86
N GLY A 263 17.71 13.41 20.26
CA GLY A 263 16.59 14.16 20.82
C GLY A 263 15.62 14.65 19.76
N SER A 264 14.87 15.68 20.07
CA SER A 264 13.89 16.27 19.17
C SER A 264 13.80 17.78 19.35
N ILE A 265 13.35 18.46 18.28
CA ILE A 265 12.93 19.85 18.32
C ILE A 265 11.50 19.90 17.78
N VAL A 266 10.59 20.51 18.54
CA VAL A 266 9.22 20.78 18.12
C VAL A 266 8.96 22.25 18.30
N MET A 267 8.50 22.91 17.24
CA MET A 267 8.11 24.32 17.28
C MET A 267 6.63 24.44 16.94
N ILE A 268 5.88 25.06 17.81
CA ILE A 268 4.43 25.23 17.68
C ILE A 268 4.14 26.72 17.79
N GLU A 269 3.29 27.23 16.90
CA GLU A 269 2.74 28.58 16.96
C GLU A 269 1.64 28.61 18.03
N PRO A 270 1.79 29.40 19.10
CA PRO A 270 0.86 29.34 20.25
C PRO A 270 -0.58 29.76 19.93
N GLU A 271 -0.75 30.68 18.99
CA GLU A 271 -2.08 31.24 18.66
C GLU A 271 -2.93 30.28 17.85
N THR A 272 -2.31 29.54 16.92
CA THR A 272 -3.02 28.66 15.98
C THR A 272 -2.90 27.17 16.34
N GLY A 273 -1.86 26.81 17.11
CA GLY A 273 -1.50 25.42 17.39
C GLY A 273 -0.78 24.75 16.22
N GLU A 274 -0.44 25.48 15.17
CA GLU A 274 0.25 24.95 14.02
C GLU A 274 1.67 24.50 14.36
N VAL A 275 2.03 23.29 13.94
CA VAL A 275 3.40 22.76 14.09
C VAL A 275 4.25 23.31 12.94
N LEU A 276 5.23 24.13 13.25
CA LEU A 276 6.13 24.77 12.29
C LEU A 276 7.33 23.89 11.92
N CYS A 277 7.85 23.13 12.87
CA CYS A 277 8.81 22.07 12.61
C CYS A 277 8.68 20.94 13.62
N LEU A 278 9.05 19.71 13.18
CA LEU A 278 9.06 18.52 14.01
C LEU A 278 10.28 17.68 13.63
N VAL A 279 11.33 17.84 14.41
CA VAL A 279 12.63 17.23 14.19
C VAL A 279 12.83 16.06 15.15
N SER A 280 13.24 14.92 14.64
CA SER A 280 13.69 13.77 15.41
C SER A 280 15.10 13.39 14.98
N SER A 281 16.02 13.28 15.92
CA SER A 281 17.43 12.96 15.63
C SER A 281 17.93 11.77 16.45
N PRO A 282 18.72 10.85 15.86
CA PRO A 282 19.20 10.83 14.47
C PRO A 282 18.07 10.67 13.46
N SER A 283 18.19 11.39 12.35
CA SER A 283 17.29 11.30 11.20
C SER A 283 17.90 10.44 10.08
N TYR A 284 17.17 10.28 9.00
CA TYR A 284 17.64 9.60 7.79
C TYR A 284 17.02 10.30 6.57
N ASP A 285 17.63 10.11 5.39
CA ASP A 285 17.05 10.59 4.14
C ASP A 285 15.78 9.77 3.80
N PRO A 286 14.60 10.38 3.68
CA PRO A 286 13.36 9.68 3.36
C PRO A 286 13.45 8.90 2.04
N ASN A 287 14.25 9.32 1.07
CA ASN A 287 14.48 8.63 -0.20
C ASN A 287 15.15 7.26 -0.04
N LEU A 288 15.81 6.99 1.09
CA LEU A 288 16.34 5.65 1.39
C LEU A 288 15.24 4.59 1.51
N LEU A 289 14.01 5.00 1.86
CA LEU A 289 12.86 4.12 1.99
C LEU A 289 11.96 4.12 0.75
N VAL A 290 12.50 4.52 -0.39
CA VAL A 290 11.83 4.53 -1.69
C VAL A 290 12.51 3.54 -2.64
N GLY A 291 11.75 3.01 -3.59
CA GLY A 291 12.24 2.24 -4.71
C GLY A 291 12.81 0.85 -4.37
N ARG A 292 13.64 0.34 -5.27
CA ARG A 292 14.14 -1.05 -5.26
C ARG A 292 14.99 -1.40 -4.03
N GLN A 293 15.71 -0.43 -3.47
CA GLN A 293 16.59 -0.62 -2.32
C GLN A 293 15.88 -0.48 -0.96
N ARG A 294 14.60 -0.12 -0.95
CA ARG A 294 13.79 0.13 0.26
C ARG A 294 13.97 -0.95 1.33
N GLY A 295 13.80 -2.21 0.96
CA GLY A 295 13.87 -3.33 1.92
C GLY A 295 15.27 -3.48 2.55
N LYS A 296 16.33 -3.35 1.74
CA LYS A 296 17.71 -3.41 2.22
C LYS A 296 18.02 -2.23 3.15
N ASN A 297 17.63 -1.03 2.75
CA ASN A 297 17.86 0.18 3.53
C ASN A 297 17.05 0.17 4.84
N HIS A 298 15.81 -0.32 4.83
CA HIS A 298 15.03 -0.48 6.04
C HIS A 298 15.68 -1.44 7.04
N ILE A 299 16.21 -2.57 6.58
CA ILE A 299 16.95 -3.51 7.44
C ILE A 299 18.21 -2.85 8.01
N MET A 300 18.95 -2.09 7.21
CA MET A 300 20.12 -1.34 7.64
C MET A 300 19.77 -0.33 8.73
N LEU A 301 18.73 0.48 8.52
CA LEU A 301 18.27 1.48 9.49
C LEU A 301 17.72 0.83 10.77
N SER A 302 17.02 -0.31 10.66
CA SER A 302 16.47 -1.03 11.82
C SER A 302 17.56 -1.63 12.72
N LYS A 303 18.68 -2.07 12.13
CA LYS A 303 19.81 -2.65 12.86
C LYS A 303 20.74 -1.60 13.45
N ASN A 304 20.58 -0.34 13.09
CA ASN A 304 21.40 0.75 13.59
C ASN A 304 21.12 0.97 15.09
N SER A 305 22.20 0.95 15.91
CA SER A 305 22.15 1.15 17.38
C SER A 305 21.55 2.51 17.77
N ASP A 306 21.67 3.51 16.91
CA ASP A 306 21.16 4.86 17.14
C ASP A 306 19.66 4.99 16.90
N LYS A 307 19.02 3.92 16.38
CA LYS A 307 17.58 3.83 16.12
C LYS A 307 17.04 5.03 15.31
N PRO A 308 17.55 5.26 14.10
CA PRO A 308 17.13 6.41 13.28
C PRO A 308 15.67 6.33 12.84
N LEU A 309 15.03 5.16 12.85
CA LEU A 309 13.60 5.01 12.54
C LEU A 309 12.66 5.43 13.69
N LEU A 310 13.20 5.66 14.90
CA LEU A 310 12.40 6.07 16.04
C LEU A 310 12.09 7.58 15.96
N ASP A 311 10.81 7.92 15.86
CA ASP A 311 10.37 9.31 16.03
C ASP A 311 10.42 9.71 17.51
N ARG A 312 11.47 10.42 17.89
CA ARG A 312 11.69 10.85 19.26
C ARG A 312 10.79 12.01 19.68
N ALA A 313 10.29 12.78 18.72
CA ALA A 313 9.40 13.88 18.99
C ALA A 313 8.03 13.41 19.51
N ILE A 314 7.54 12.28 19.01
CA ILE A 314 6.21 11.74 19.33
C ILE A 314 6.31 10.48 20.22
N MET A 315 7.29 9.61 19.97
CA MET A 315 7.40 8.30 20.65
C MET A 315 8.46 8.28 21.75
N GLY A 316 9.29 9.31 21.86
CA GLY A 316 10.34 9.39 22.89
C GLY A 316 9.74 9.52 24.27
N ARG A 317 10.20 8.70 25.21
CA ARG A 317 9.80 8.76 26.63
C ARG A 317 11.00 9.24 27.44
N TYR A 318 10.93 10.49 27.86
CA TYR A 318 11.98 11.14 28.65
C TYR A 318 11.40 11.65 29.96
N PRO A 319 12.20 11.68 31.06
CA PRO A 319 11.81 12.38 32.26
C PRO A 319 11.60 13.86 31.95
N PRO A 320 10.41 14.42 32.21
CA PRO A 320 10.11 15.79 31.82
C PRO A 320 10.85 16.85 32.65
N GLY A 321 11.26 16.50 33.86
CA GLY A 321 11.91 17.44 34.75
C GLY A 321 11.02 18.67 35.05
N SER A 322 11.64 19.89 35.19
CA SER A 322 10.94 21.13 35.47
C SER A 322 9.94 21.58 34.41
N THR A 323 10.02 21.03 33.18
CA THR A 323 9.03 21.31 32.13
C THR A 323 7.63 20.79 32.46
N PHE A 324 7.50 19.89 33.44
CA PHE A 324 6.23 19.38 33.90
C PHE A 324 5.53 20.30 34.92
N LYS A 325 6.25 21.27 35.53
CA LYS A 325 5.69 22.18 36.56
C LYS A 325 4.47 22.97 36.09
N PRO A 326 4.44 23.58 34.88
CA PRO A 326 3.23 24.27 34.40
C PRO A 326 2.00 23.36 34.34
N THR A 327 2.18 22.10 33.87
CA THR A 327 1.08 21.12 33.85
C THR A 327 0.56 20.78 35.23
N GLN A 328 1.47 20.61 36.20
CA GLN A 328 1.08 20.41 37.61
C GLN A 328 0.34 21.62 38.18
N ALA A 329 0.82 22.83 37.91
CA ALA A 329 0.15 24.08 38.37
C ALA A 329 -1.29 24.18 37.79
N LEU A 330 -1.46 23.92 36.48
CA LEU A 330 -2.78 23.90 35.85
C LEU A 330 -3.69 22.82 36.45
N THR A 331 -3.17 21.66 36.73
CA THR A 331 -3.94 20.58 37.40
C THR A 331 -4.38 21.00 38.82
N PHE A 332 -3.47 21.59 39.59
CA PHE A 332 -3.81 22.05 40.94
C PHE A 332 -4.84 23.21 40.95
N LEU A 333 -4.79 24.11 39.95
CA LEU A 333 -5.80 25.11 39.74
C LEU A 333 -7.15 24.52 39.35
N GLN A 334 -7.17 23.52 38.46
CA GLN A 334 -8.38 22.83 38.03
C GLN A 334 -9.05 22.05 39.17
N GLU A 335 -8.26 21.42 40.01
CA GLU A 335 -8.73 20.65 41.18
C GLU A 335 -8.99 21.56 42.41
N GLU A 336 -8.89 22.90 42.25
CA GLU A 336 -9.11 23.90 43.30
C GLU A 336 -8.21 23.72 44.55
N VAL A 337 -7.08 23.00 44.38
CA VAL A 337 -6.08 22.80 45.46
C VAL A 337 -5.30 24.10 45.72
N ILE A 338 -5.09 24.90 44.68
CA ILE A 338 -4.47 26.22 44.74
C ILE A 338 -5.31 27.24 43.96
N THR A 339 -5.10 28.52 44.24
CA THR A 339 -5.63 29.64 43.46
C THR A 339 -4.48 30.49 42.96
N THR A 340 -4.73 31.41 42.06
CA THR A 340 -3.72 32.39 41.58
C THR A 340 -3.14 33.25 42.68
N GLU A 341 -3.84 33.38 43.83
CA GLU A 341 -3.46 34.16 44.99
C GLU A 341 -2.75 33.33 46.07
N THR A 342 -2.61 32.01 45.85
CA THR A 342 -1.97 31.13 46.82
C THR A 342 -0.47 31.42 46.91
N LEU A 343 -0.01 31.82 48.10
CA LEU A 343 1.39 32.12 48.37
C LEU A 343 2.03 31.01 49.21
N TYR A 344 3.20 30.57 48.81
CA TYR A 344 4.03 29.64 49.57
C TYR A 344 5.35 30.30 49.96
N THR A 345 5.69 30.17 51.26
CA THR A 345 6.98 30.65 51.73
C THR A 345 8.03 29.60 51.46
N CYS A 346 9.01 29.95 50.64
CA CYS A 346 10.15 29.07 50.35
C CYS A 346 11.27 29.34 51.36
N ALA A 347 11.55 28.35 52.23
CA ALA A 347 12.61 28.41 53.24
C ALA A 347 13.75 27.46 52.84
N HIS A 348 14.56 27.85 51.85
CA HIS A 348 15.73 27.08 51.37
C HIS A 348 15.48 25.71 50.76
N GLY A 349 14.25 25.43 50.29
CA GLY A 349 13.92 24.18 49.61
C GLY A 349 12.99 23.25 50.38
N TYR A 350 12.63 22.15 49.76
CA TYR A 350 11.78 21.07 50.33
C TYR A 350 12.59 19.84 50.63
N THR A 351 12.54 19.37 51.89
CA THR A 351 13.24 18.15 52.32
C THR A 351 12.26 17.00 52.40
N CYS A 352 12.54 15.93 51.65
CA CYS A 352 11.80 14.68 51.71
C CYS A 352 12.72 13.55 52.23
N LEU A 353 12.12 12.49 52.80
CA LEU A 353 12.87 11.32 53.29
C LEU A 353 13.72 10.64 52.18
N LEU A 354 13.35 10.83 50.91
CA LEU A 354 14.01 10.20 49.78
C LEU A 354 14.92 11.14 48.98
N TYR A 355 14.70 12.44 49.03
CA TYR A 355 15.50 13.44 48.34
C TYR A 355 15.31 14.85 48.92
N THR A 356 16.29 15.69 48.67
CA THR A 356 16.19 17.14 48.94
C THR A 356 16.24 17.88 47.62
N SER A 357 15.38 18.89 47.44
CA SER A 357 15.46 19.79 46.32
C SER A 357 15.83 21.19 46.81
N ASP A 358 16.80 21.81 46.21
CA ASP A 358 17.23 23.17 46.51
C ASP A 358 16.44 24.16 45.65
N ALA A 359 15.71 25.08 46.28
CA ALA A 359 14.90 26.05 45.58
C ALA A 359 15.69 27.18 44.91
N ALA A 360 17.01 27.21 45.16
CA ALA A 360 17.89 28.20 44.55
C ALA A 360 18.30 27.86 43.09
N GLU A 361 17.99 26.64 42.60
CA GLU A 361 18.31 26.22 41.23
C GLU A 361 17.13 26.37 40.26
N THR A 362 16.06 27.05 40.64
CA THR A 362 14.87 27.20 39.77
C THR A 362 14.67 28.64 39.35
#